data_e0f2375319f4f40df4e1e086cea21387
#
_entry.id   e0f2375319f4f40df4e1e086cea21387
#
_cell.length_a   1.000
_cell.length_b   1.000
_cell.length_c   1.000
_cell.angle_alpha   90.00
_cell.angle_beta   90.00
_cell.angle_gamma   90.00
#
_symmetry.space_group_name_H-M   'P 1'
#
loop_
_entity.id
_entity.type
_entity.pdbx_description
1 polymer ?
#
loop_
_entity_poly.entity_id
_entity_poly.type
_entity_poly.pdbx_seq_one_letter_code
_entity_poly.pdbx_strand_id
1 'polypeptide(L)'
;MIARLVCSLVLAMAAAGPLAGVSVAWAEAPRTAAYSLPDILTLAVQHNPTLAGAEGVVKQSQGQQIAAGAYPNPSVSGSAGRGAIRDRSTGTRVTERTFTVEQPLEWTGKRQARQEAADAGAAGATAAFEDTRLTLLADVKVA
;
A
#
# COMPACT_ATOMS: atom_id res chain seq x y z
N MET A 1 13.62 -29.56 41.84
CA MET A 1 13.47 -30.92 42.42
C MET A 1 13.76 -31.90 41.31
N ILE A 2 14.99 -32.42 41.33
CA ILE A 2 15.35 -33.82 41.52
C ILE A 2 14.94 -34.65 40.29
N ALA A 3 15.84 -35.08 39.48
CA ALA A 3 17.01 -35.92 39.55
C ALA A 3 16.83 -37.15 38.65
N ARG A 4 17.86 -37.41 37.93
CA ARG A 4 18.75 -38.58 37.79
C ARG A 4 18.33 -39.58 36.70
N LEU A 5 19.16 -39.67 35.64
CA LEU A 5 20.31 -40.60 35.57
C LEU A 5 19.91 -42.07 35.56
N VAL A 6 20.05 -42.72 34.40
CA VAL A 6 20.66 -44.05 34.35
C VAL A 6 21.44 -44.22 33.04
N CYS A 7 22.70 -44.44 33.24
CA CYS A 7 23.71 -44.90 32.32
C CYS A 7 23.53 -46.44 32.15
N SER A 8 23.54 -46.93 30.92
CA SER A 8 23.87 -48.36 30.72
C SER A 8 24.64 -48.53 29.42
N LEU A 9 25.86 -48.78 29.62
CA LEU A 9 26.93 -49.31 28.78
C LEU A 9 26.55 -50.71 28.29
N VAL A 10 26.54 -50.97 26.98
CA VAL A 10 26.75 -52.32 26.44
C VAL A 10 27.74 -52.24 25.28
N LEU A 11 28.74 -53.03 25.48
CA LEU A 11 29.98 -53.22 24.78
C LEU A 11 29.80 -54.20 23.59
N ALA A 12 30.49 -53.89 22.49
CA ALA A 12 31.05 -54.74 21.47
C ALA A 12 30.18 -55.67 20.61
N MET A 13 30.20 -55.45 19.32
CA MET A 13 30.68 -56.54 18.41
C MET A 13 31.16 -55.97 17.08
N ALA A 14 32.41 -56.23 16.80
CA ALA A 14 33.04 -55.96 15.51
C ALA A 14 32.43 -56.88 14.42
N ALA A 15 31.90 -56.28 13.36
CA ALA A 15 31.65 -56.98 12.10
C ALA A 15 32.23 -56.15 10.97
N ALA A 16 33.29 -56.67 10.35
CA ALA A 16 33.88 -56.18 9.17
C ALA A 16 32.85 -56.23 8.02
N GLY A 17 32.25 -55.10 7.66
CA GLY A 17 31.46 -54.96 6.46
C GLY A 17 32.32 -54.33 5.33
N PRO A 18 32.02 -54.67 4.08
CA PRO A 18 32.84 -54.22 2.94
C PRO A 18 32.75 -52.69 2.80
N LEU A 19 33.91 -52.07 2.48
CA LEU A 19 34.04 -50.67 2.11
C LEU A 19 33.15 -50.38 0.88
N ALA A 20 31.88 -50.04 1.11
CA ALA A 20 31.06 -49.45 0.08
C ALA A 20 31.65 -48.06 -0.23
N GLY A 21 32.14 -47.91 -1.46
CA GLY A 21 32.75 -46.67 -1.94
C GLY A 21 31.80 -45.51 -1.72
N VAL A 22 32.23 -44.57 -0.88
CA VAL A 22 31.54 -43.25 -0.75
C VAL A 22 31.78 -42.52 -2.05
N SER A 23 30.85 -42.63 -2.97
CA SER A 23 30.79 -41.72 -4.12
C SER A 23 30.51 -40.33 -3.59
N VAL A 24 31.56 -39.50 -3.55
CA VAL A 24 31.41 -38.06 -3.31
C VAL A 24 30.68 -37.51 -4.54
N ALA A 25 29.38 -37.39 -4.41
CA ALA A 25 28.61 -36.58 -5.39
C ALA A 25 29.14 -35.17 -5.27
N TRP A 26 29.91 -34.75 -6.28
CA TRP A 26 30.28 -33.36 -6.45
C TRP A 26 28.96 -32.63 -6.66
N ALA A 27 28.52 -31.88 -5.63
CA ALA A 27 27.40 -30.95 -5.77
C ALA A 27 27.79 -29.98 -6.90
N GLU A 28 27.13 -30.12 -8.04
CA GLU A 28 27.29 -29.20 -9.16
C GLU A 28 27.03 -27.79 -8.61
N ALA A 29 28.04 -26.94 -8.61
CA ALA A 29 27.94 -25.58 -8.15
C ALA A 29 26.74 -24.94 -8.87
N PRO A 30 25.87 -24.19 -8.17
CA PRO A 30 24.72 -23.55 -8.82
C PRO A 30 25.27 -22.75 -10.02
N ARG A 31 24.82 -23.12 -11.18
CA ARG A 31 25.15 -22.35 -12.41
C ARG A 31 24.62 -20.96 -12.15
N THR A 32 25.49 -19.99 -11.98
CA THR A 32 25.14 -18.59 -12.00
C THR A 32 24.46 -18.34 -13.33
N ALA A 33 23.14 -18.23 -13.33
CA ALA A 33 22.39 -17.88 -14.51
C ALA A 33 22.94 -16.53 -15.00
N ALA A 34 23.64 -16.54 -16.14
CA ALA A 34 24.11 -15.31 -16.75
C ALA A 34 22.85 -14.58 -17.26
N TYR A 35 22.47 -13.52 -16.58
CA TYR A 35 21.39 -12.66 -17.04
C TYR A 35 21.84 -11.87 -18.27
N SER A 36 21.01 -11.84 -19.30
CA SER A 36 21.22 -10.93 -20.43
C SER A 36 20.78 -9.51 -20.06
N LEU A 37 21.27 -8.51 -20.74
CA LEU A 37 20.85 -7.11 -20.52
C LEU A 37 19.32 -6.95 -20.58
N PRO A 38 18.58 -7.53 -21.53
CA PRO A 38 17.12 -7.49 -21.54
C PRO A 38 16.48 -8.09 -20.28
N ASP A 39 17.04 -9.16 -19.73
CA ASP A 39 16.53 -9.79 -18.51
C ASP A 39 16.70 -8.87 -17.32
N ILE A 40 17.86 -8.23 -17.19
CA ILE A 40 18.15 -7.27 -16.12
C ILE A 40 17.22 -6.05 -16.21
N LEU A 41 17.00 -5.50 -17.41
CA LEU A 41 16.07 -4.39 -17.61
C LEU A 41 14.63 -4.76 -17.22
N THR A 42 14.21 -5.97 -17.57
CA THR A 42 12.88 -6.48 -17.20
C THR A 42 12.74 -6.64 -15.68
N LEU A 43 13.73 -7.23 -15.04
CA LEU A 43 13.76 -7.39 -13.58
C LEU A 43 13.77 -6.03 -12.87
N ALA A 44 14.54 -5.07 -13.36
CA ALA A 44 14.59 -3.72 -12.82
C ALA A 44 13.21 -3.05 -12.86
N VAL A 45 12.52 -3.12 -13.99
CA VAL A 45 11.17 -2.54 -14.12
C VAL A 45 10.15 -3.23 -13.21
N GLN A 46 10.23 -4.56 -13.07
CA GLN A 46 9.27 -5.33 -12.29
C GLN A 46 9.47 -5.20 -10.77
N HIS A 47 10.70 -4.99 -10.31
CA HIS A 47 11.01 -5.06 -8.88
C HIS A 47 11.52 -3.74 -8.29
N ASN A 48 11.56 -2.66 -9.06
CA ASN A 48 12.03 -1.38 -8.54
C ASN A 48 10.95 -0.70 -7.68
N PRO A 49 11.21 -0.45 -6.38
CA PRO A 49 10.24 0.16 -5.48
C PRO A 49 9.91 1.62 -5.85
N THR A 50 10.85 2.34 -6.47
CA THR A 50 10.62 3.72 -6.92
C THR A 50 9.57 3.75 -8.04
N LEU A 51 9.64 2.80 -8.98
CA LEU A 51 8.67 2.69 -10.05
C LEU A 51 7.29 2.26 -9.53
N ALA A 52 7.25 1.34 -8.57
CA ALA A 52 6.01 0.96 -7.88
C ALA A 52 5.39 2.15 -7.14
N GLY A 53 6.21 2.99 -6.50
CA GLY A 53 5.77 4.24 -5.88
C GLY A 53 5.17 5.22 -6.89
N ALA A 54 5.85 5.42 -8.03
CA ALA A 54 5.36 6.29 -9.10
C ALA A 54 4.03 5.78 -9.71
N GLU A 55 3.85 4.46 -9.87
CA GLU A 55 2.57 3.86 -10.27
C GLU A 55 1.47 4.13 -9.24
N GLY A 56 1.83 4.09 -7.95
CA GLY A 56 0.90 4.46 -6.86
C GLY A 56 0.39 5.91 -6.99
N VAL A 57 1.26 6.85 -7.39
CA VAL A 57 0.88 8.25 -7.64
C VAL A 57 -0.09 8.36 -8.82
N VAL A 58 0.12 7.59 -9.91
CA VAL A 58 -0.83 7.53 -11.03
C VAL A 58 -2.20 7.03 -10.56
N LYS A 59 -2.25 5.96 -9.79
CA LYS A 59 -3.52 5.41 -9.23
C LYS A 59 -4.20 6.42 -8.29
N GLN A 60 -3.43 7.14 -7.50
CA GLN A 60 -3.95 8.21 -6.64
C GLN A 60 -4.59 9.33 -7.46
N SER A 61 -3.95 9.79 -8.52
CA SER A 61 -4.49 10.84 -9.39
C SER A 61 -5.75 10.40 -10.14
N GLN A 62 -5.84 9.14 -10.55
CA GLN A 62 -7.07 8.55 -11.09
C GLN A 62 -8.21 8.54 -10.06
N GLY A 63 -7.90 8.22 -8.79
CA GLY A 63 -8.86 8.36 -7.70
C GLY A 63 -9.35 9.79 -7.52
N GLN A 64 -8.46 10.77 -7.68
CA GLN A 64 -8.82 12.21 -7.65
C GLN A 64 -9.73 12.62 -8.82
N GLN A 65 -9.54 12.06 -10.02
CA GLN A 65 -10.44 12.27 -11.15
C GLN A 65 -11.87 11.80 -10.82
N ILE A 66 -12.00 10.62 -10.24
CA ILE A 66 -13.31 10.08 -9.82
C ILE A 66 -13.94 11.01 -8.76
N ALA A 67 -13.16 11.40 -7.76
CA ALA A 67 -13.63 12.31 -6.70
C ALA A 67 -14.01 13.68 -7.22
N ALA A 68 -13.29 14.21 -8.22
CA ALA A 68 -13.59 15.49 -8.85
C ALA A 68 -14.96 15.51 -9.57
N GLY A 69 -15.40 14.33 -10.06
CA GLY A 69 -16.72 14.17 -10.68
C GLY A 69 -17.87 14.05 -9.69
N ALA A 70 -17.60 13.77 -8.42
CA ALA A 70 -18.64 13.56 -7.42
C ALA A 70 -19.35 14.87 -7.02
N TYR A 71 -20.64 14.76 -6.72
CA TYR A 71 -21.38 15.85 -6.06
C TYR A 71 -21.04 15.88 -4.57
N PRO A 72 -21.01 17.07 -3.94
CA PRO A 72 -20.86 17.18 -2.51
C PRO A 72 -21.97 16.43 -1.77
N ASN A 73 -21.58 15.66 -0.75
CA ASN A 73 -22.54 14.92 0.06
C ASN A 73 -23.37 15.88 0.93
N PRO A 74 -24.67 15.60 1.14
CA PRO A 74 -25.45 16.30 2.12
C PRO A 74 -24.93 15.98 3.52
N SER A 75 -24.94 16.96 4.40
CA SER A 75 -24.68 16.76 5.83
C SER A 75 -25.98 16.88 6.63
N VAL A 76 -26.09 16.05 7.66
CA VAL A 76 -27.20 16.05 8.59
C VAL A 76 -26.64 16.18 9.99
N SER A 77 -27.10 17.17 10.72
CA SER A 77 -26.70 17.40 12.10
C SER A 77 -27.90 17.61 13.00
N GLY A 78 -27.77 17.17 14.23
CA GLY A 78 -28.79 17.39 15.26
C GLY A 78 -28.15 17.79 16.57
N SER A 79 -28.73 18.78 17.24
CA SER A 79 -28.33 19.17 18.57
C SER A 79 -29.53 19.27 19.49
N ALA A 80 -29.32 18.90 20.75
CA ALA A 80 -30.30 19.06 21.81
C ALA A 80 -29.60 19.66 23.02
N GLY A 81 -30.16 20.71 23.57
CA GLY A 81 -29.61 21.40 24.73
C GLY A 81 -30.66 22.11 25.55
N ARG A 82 -30.27 22.55 26.72
CA ARG A 82 -31.07 23.48 27.48
C ARG A 82 -30.68 24.88 27.05
N GLY A 83 -31.65 25.62 26.46
CA GLY A 83 -31.45 26.99 26.04
C GLY A 83 -30.99 27.90 27.18
N ALA A 84 -30.18 28.89 26.85
CA ALA A 84 -29.75 29.92 27.79
C ALA A 84 -30.88 30.87 28.17
N ILE A 85 -31.97 30.87 27.42
CA ILE A 85 -33.14 31.74 27.63
C ILE A 85 -34.06 31.09 28.68
N ARG A 86 -34.19 31.75 29.82
CA ARG A 86 -35.22 31.45 30.79
C ARG A 86 -36.51 32.11 30.35
N ASP A 87 -37.58 31.33 30.23
CA ASP A 87 -38.90 31.92 30.10
C ASP A 87 -39.21 32.73 31.38
N ARG A 88 -39.37 34.05 31.20
CA ARG A 88 -39.61 34.97 32.32
C ARG A 88 -40.96 34.72 33.02
N SER A 89 -41.91 34.11 32.33
CA SER A 89 -43.25 33.86 32.84
C SER A 89 -43.31 32.60 33.72
N THR A 90 -42.55 31.57 33.35
CA THR A 90 -42.58 30.26 34.01
C THR A 90 -41.33 29.94 34.81
N GLY A 91 -40.23 30.69 34.62
CA GLY A 91 -38.92 30.40 35.21
C GLY A 91 -38.25 29.13 34.71
N THR A 92 -38.84 28.46 33.71
CA THR A 92 -38.41 27.17 33.21
C THR A 92 -37.36 27.37 32.11
N ARG A 93 -36.33 26.55 32.11
CA ARG A 93 -35.38 26.49 31.01
C ARG A 93 -35.98 25.77 29.79
N VAL A 94 -35.99 26.45 28.68
CA VAL A 94 -36.47 25.88 27.40
C VAL A 94 -35.47 24.82 26.92
N THR A 95 -36.00 23.65 26.59
CA THR A 95 -35.19 22.63 25.87
C THR A 95 -35.23 22.97 24.39
N GLU A 96 -34.05 23.24 23.84
CA GLU A 96 -33.89 23.50 22.43
C GLU A 96 -33.43 22.23 21.73
N ARG A 97 -34.05 21.95 20.58
CA ARG A 97 -33.63 20.85 19.68
C ARG A 97 -33.55 21.43 18.28
N THR A 98 -32.39 21.27 17.67
CA THR A 98 -32.16 21.72 16.32
C THR A 98 -31.80 20.53 15.43
N PHE A 99 -32.44 20.46 14.30
CA PHE A 99 -32.12 19.51 13.25
C PHE A 99 -31.79 20.30 11.98
N THR A 100 -30.59 20.09 11.45
CA THR A 100 -30.11 20.81 10.26
C THR A 100 -29.75 19.83 9.17
N VAL A 101 -30.26 20.07 7.97
CA VAL A 101 -29.83 19.40 6.73
C VAL A 101 -29.19 20.44 5.85
N GLU A 102 -27.96 20.20 5.44
CA GLU A 102 -27.21 21.11 4.59
C GLU A 102 -26.77 20.38 3.33
N GLN A 103 -27.15 20.90 2.16
CA GLN A 103 -26.74 20.42 0.86
C GLN A 103 -25.95 21.52 0.16
N PRO A 104 -24.61 21.35 0.00
CA PRO A 104 -23.82 22.29 -0.80
C PRO A 104 -24.25 22.24 -2.28
N LEU A 105 -24.63 23.36 -2.82
CA LEU A 105 -24.92 23.50 -4.25
C LEU A 105 -23.74 24.17 -4.94
N GLU A 106 -23.21 23.53 -5.95
CA GLU A 106 -22.12 24.08 -6.75
C GLU A 106 -22.64 24.92 -7.91
N TRP A 107 -22.02 26.08 -8.12
CA TRP A 107 -22.30 26.91 -9.29
C TRP A 107 -21.95 26.19 -10.57
N THR A 108 -22.70 26.50 -11.64
CA THR A 108 -22.47 26.00 -13.00
C THR A 108 -21.01 26.24 -13.42
N GLY A 109 -20.33 25.19 -13.88
CA GLY A 109 -18.92 25.23 -14.30
C GLY A 109 -17.88 24.89 -13.21
N LYS A 110 -18.18 25.05 -11.91
CA LYS A 110 -17.21 24.75 -10.85
C LYS A 110 -16.80 23.27 -10.85
N ARG A 111 -17.77 22.38 -11.01
CA ARG A 111 -17.53 20.94 -11.13
C ARG A 111 -16.70 20.60 -12.36
N GLN A 112 -17.02 21.23 -13.52
CA GLN A 112 -16.27 21.01 -14.75
C GLN A 112 -14.82 21.47 -14.60
N ALA A 113 -14.58 22.67 -14.06
CA ALA A 113 -13.22 23.17 -13.83
C ALA A 113 -12.43 22.26 -12.88
N ARG A 114 -13.09 21.68 -11.85
CA ARG A 114 -12.47 20.70 -10.95
C ARG A 114 -12.10 19.41 -11.67
N GLN A 115 -12.95 18.91 -12.56
CA GLN A 115 -12.67 17.74 -13.39
C GLN A 115 -11.50 18.00 -14.35
N GLU A 116 -11.51 19.13 -15.06
CA GLU A 116 -10.41 19.52 -15.96
C GLU A 116 -9.07 19.62 -15.22
N ALA A 117 -9.06 20.18 -14.00
CA ALA A 117 -7.86 20.25 -13.18
C ALA A 117 -7.38 18.86 -12.76
N ALA A 118 -8.30 17.95 -12.40
CA ALA A 118 -7.97 16.58 -12.02
C ALA A 118 -7.46 15.76 -13.22
N ASP A 119 -8.03 15.98 -14.41
CA ASP A 119 -7.59 15.34 -15.66
C ASP A 119 -6.17 15.77 -16.02
N ALA A 120 -5.87 17.06 -15.92
CA ALA A 120 -4.52 17.58 -16.12
C ALA A 120 -3.54 17.02 -15.08
N GLY A 121 -3.98 16.88 -13.82
CA GLY A 121 -3.19 16.25 -12.75
C GLY A 121 -2.85 14.77 -13.04
N ALA A 122 -3.82 14.01 -13.54
CA ALA A 122 -3.61 12.60 -13.90
C ALA A 122 -2.69 12.45 -15.13
N ALA A 123 -2.84 13.32 -16.11
CA ALA A 123 -1.91 13.35 -17.25
C ALA A 123 -0.48 13.68 -16.81
N GLY A 124 -0.30 14.64 -15.90
CA GLY A 124 1.00 14.97 -15.30
C GLY A 124 1.62 13.82 -14.52
N ALA A 125 0.81 13.11 -13.71
CA ALA A 125 1.27 11.94 -12.97
C ALA A 125 1.71 10.80 -13.90
N THR A 126 1.01 10.58 -15.00
CA THR A 126 1.37 9.57 -16.01
C THR A 126 2.68 9.94 -16.71
N ALA A 127 2.87 11.20 -17.08
CA ALA A 127 4.12 11.66 -17.68
C ALA A 127 5.31 11.51 -16.71
N ALA A 128 5.13 11.82 -15.43
CA ALA A 128 6.15 11.65 -14.39
C ALA A 128 6.51 10.17 -14.17
N PHE A 129 5.54 9.26 -14.25
CA PHE A 129 5.79 7.83 -14.20
C PHE A 129 6.67 7.37 -15.37
N GLU A 130 6.35 7.79 -16.61
CA GLU A 130 7.15 7.43 -17.80
C GLU A 130 8.56 8.01 -17.72
N ASP A 131 8.73 9.23 -17.21
CA ASP A 131 10.06 9.83 -16.98
C ASP A 131 10.87 9.02 -15.97
N THR A 132 10.26 8.64 -14.86
CA THR A 132 10.88 7.76 -13.85
C THR A 132 11.32 6.43 -14.47
N ARG A 133 10.48 5.85 -15.31
CA ARG A 133 10.77 4.58 -16.00
C ARG A 133 11.93 4.71 -16.99
N LEU A 134 11.97 5.78 -17.77
CA LEU A 134 13.06 6.04 -18.71
C LEU A 134 14.39 6.26 -17.98
N THR A 135 14.37 7.02 -16.89
CA THR A 135 15.55 7.25 -16.05
C THR A 135 16.08 5.95 -15.48
N LEU A 136 15.21 5.09 -14.91
CA LEU A 136 15.60 3.77 -14.43
C LEU A 136 16.27 2.92 -15.52
N LEU A 137 15.67 2.87 -16.72
CA LEU A 137 16.22 2.11 -17.84
C LEU A 137 17.58 2.66 -18.33
N ALA A 138 17.78 3.98 -18.25
CA ALA A 138 19.07 4.60 -18.56
C ALA A 138 20.12 4.25 -17.51
N ASP A 139 19.79 4.34 -16.23
CA ASP A 139 20.70 4.04 -15.11
C ASP A 139 21.18 2.59 -15.16
N VAL A 140 20.27 1.64 -15.42
CA VAL A 140 20.61 0.21 -15.55
C VAL A 140 21.50 -0.09 -16.75
N LYS A 141 21.43 0.72 -17.82
CA LYS A 141 22.31 0.54 -18.99
C LYS A 141 23.71 1.09 -18.78
N VAL A 142 23.88 2.03 -17.88
CA VAL A 142 25.16 2.68 -17.60
C VAL A 142 25.94 1.96 -16.48
N ALA A 143 25.26 1.24 -15.61
CA ALA A 143 25.85 0.46 -14.52
C ALA A 143 26.50 -0.83 -15.02
#